data_bf9be2d01c2e33abdb441abb2ca8782b
#
_entry.id   bf9be2d01c2e33abdb441abb2ca8782b
#
_cell.length_a   1.000
_cell.length_b   1.000
_cell.length_c   1.000
_cell.angle_alpha   90.00
_cell.angle_beta   90.00
_cell.angle_gamma   90.00
#
_symmetry.space_group_name_H-M   'P 1'
#
loop_
_entity.id
_entity.type
_entity.pdbx_description
1 polymer ?
#
loop_
_entity_poly.entity_id
_entity_poly.type
_entity_poly.pdbx_seq_one_letter_code
_entity_poly.pdbx_strand_id
1 'polypeptide(L)'
;IGSNNWTVSGNKTISGYPILANDPHRTIVAPSLRYITHLVAPGWDVIGGGEPEIPGISIGHNGYGAWGLTVFRTDAEDLYVYDINPKNLNQYWHKGRWYDFKIIKESIPIKGKENYEVDLYYSVHGPVTFIDKERKKGYAVRCGWLEPGGSPYLASLRMNQSKSWEEFRDACNYSNIPGENMIWADKDGNIGWQAVGIAPIRNTHSGLVPVMGDGRYEWVEYLPIIEKPNIFNPKEDFFATANQNVTPISYDKWNAIGFSWSDPYRGDRVDDILSSKNKLSIQDMIDLQVDYFSYPSVYLIDLLNEVTDKENKFFSQYNRFIDLLNNWDNKLLKNSVEAMIYVSWERTIIKSFHEEFVPEEVNELLSVQLYTIIDQISKMEANEKKSFLIETFIVSINKLKSKFGNNFENWTYGQDEYKHIKIKHPLEDIVNDSIYNLLSFKSYPRGGNGYTPNSTSSNLSQSSGASFRVIIDTKDWDNSLATNSPGQSGNPLSPFYRNLYEDWANDKYFNLF
;
A
#
# COMPACT_ATOMS: atom_id res chain seq x y z
N ILE A 1 -2.25 2.88 1.12
CA ILE A 1 -0.99 2.83 0.34
C ILE A 1 -0.45 1.42 0.43
N GLY A 2 -0.12 0.84 -0.70
CA GLY A 2 0.41 -0.51 -0.82
C GLY A 2 1.17 -0.69 -2.13
N SER A 3 1.49 -1.92 -2.45
CA SER A 3 2.13 -2.33 -3.72
C SER A 3 2.17 -3.85 -3.82
N ASN A 4 2.38 -4.38 -5.02
CA ASN A 4 2.78 -5.77 -5.21
C ASN A 4 4.06 -5.81 -6.03
N ASN A 5 4.90 -6.80 -5.77
CA ASN A 5 5.93 -7.22 -6.72
C ASN A 5 6.24 -8.70 -6.57
N TRP A 6 6.79 -9.27 -7.63
CA TRP A 6 7.32 -10.63 -7.63
C TRP A 6 8.37 -10.81 -8.71
N THR A 7 9.23 -11.79 -8.47
CA THR A 7 10.18 -12.32 -9.44
C THR A 7 9.97 -13.82 -9.58
N VAL A 8 10.08 -14.32 -10.81
CA VAL A 8 9.98 -15.75 -11.14
C VAL A 8 11.26 -16.18 -11.85
N SER A 9 11.92 -17.24 -11.38
CA SER A 9 13.16 -17.72 -12.01
C SER A 9 12.91 -18.37 -13.37
N GLY A 10 13.95 -18.46 -14.21
CA GLY A 10 13.88 -19.13 -15.50
C GLY A 10 13.45 -20.61 -15.43
N ASN A 11 13.70 -21.29 -14.30
CA ASN A 11 13.24 -22.67 -14.08
C ASN A 11 11.71 -22.77 -14.15
N LYS A 12 11.01 -21.72 -13.71
CA LYS A 12 9.55 -21.67 -13.59
C LYS A 12 8.87 -20.86 -14.70
N THR A 13 9.61 -20.32 -15.66
CA THR A 13 9.06 -19.59 -16.81
C THR A 13 9.07 -20.43 -18.08
N ILE A 14 8.17 -20.12 -19.02
CA ILE A 14 8.13 -20.74 -20.36
C ILE A 14 9.37 -20.34 -21.17
N SER A 15 9.82 -19.08 -21.00
CA SER A 15 10.96 -18.52 -21.73
C SER A 15 12.31 -19.12 -21.31
N GLY A 16 12.39 -19.72 -20.10
CA GLY A 16 13.63 -20.16 -19.48
C GLY A 16 14.46 -19.01 -18.86
N TYR A 17 13.93 -17.79 -18.86
CA TYR A 17 14.54 -16.58 -18.30
C TYR A 17 13.65 -15.98 -17.20
N PRO A 18 14.21 -15.29 -16.22
CA PRO A 18 13.41 -14.64 -15.17
C PRO A 18 12.44 -13.59 -15.71
N ILE A 19 11.32 -13.45 -15.00
CA ILE A 19 10.34 -12.37 -15.20
C ILE A 19 10.19 -11.63 -13.89
N LEU A 20 10.13 -10.29 -13.96
CA LEU A 20 9.83 -9.41 -12.83
C LEU A 20 8.52 -8.67 -13.09
N ALA A 21 7.63 -8.60 -12.11
CA ALA A 21 6.44 -7.76 -12.16
C ALA A 21 6.36 -6.86 -10.92
N ASN A 22 5.90 -5.62 -11.11
CA ASN A 22 5.70 -4.66 -10.01
C ASN A 22 4.56 -3.69 -10.31
N ASP A 23 3.74 -3.42 -9.30
CA ASP A 23 2.67 -2.44 -9.33
C ASP A 23 2.55 -1.70 -7.99
N PRO A 24 3.09 -0.49 -7.88
CA PRO A 24 2.91 0.35 -6.70
C PRO A 24 1.48 0.90 -6.62
N HIS A 25 0.88 0.81 -5.41
CA HIS A 25 -0.46 1.31 -5.14
C HIS A 25 -0.36 2.71 -4.52
N ARG A 26 -0.62 3.72 -5.32
CA ARG A 26 -0.52 5.12 -4.92
C ARG A 26 -1.84 5.86 -5.20
N THR A 27 -1.92 7.10 -4.78
CA THR A 27 -3.00 8.02 -5.16
C THR A 27 -3.03 8.19 -6.67
N ILE A 28 -4.24 8.16 -7.24
CA ILE A 28 -4.47 8.35 -8.67
C ILE A 28 -4.94 9.78 -8.87
N VAL A 29 -4.05 10.62 -9.39
CA VAL A 29 -4.25 12.07 -9.52
C VAL A 29 -3.75 12.56 -10.88
N ALA A 30 -4.13 13.77 -11.25
CA ALA A 30 -3.58 14.52 -12.36
C ALA A 30 -2.90 15.79 -11.83
N PRO A 31 -1.66 16.08 -12.21
CA PRO A 31 -0.76 15.26 -13.06
C PRO A 31 -0.42 13.90 -12.42
N SER A 32 0.06 12.95 -13.25
CA SER A 32 0.46 11.63 -12.78
C SER A 32 1.58 11.72 -11.75
N LEU A 33 1.46 10.91 -10.69
CA LEU A 33 2.55 10.72 -9.73
C LEU A 33 3.74 10.00 -10.36
N ARG A 34 3.49 9.09 -11.32
CA ARG A 34 4.55 8.32 -11.99
C ARG A 34 4.88 8.89 -13.36
N TYR A 35 6.17 8.88 -13.68
CA TYR A 35 6.72 9.32 -14.94
C TYR A 35 7.61 8.23 -15.53
N ILE A 36 7.33 7.82 -16.77
CA ILE A 36 8.10 6.81 -17.49
C ILE A 36 9.11 7.53 -18.37
N THR A 37 10.36 7.13 -18.26
CA THR A 37 11.46 7.67 -19.07
C THR A 37 12.43 6.59 -19.49
N HIS A 38 13.12 6.83 -20.63
CA HIS A 38 14.30 6.10 -21.06
C HIS A 38 15.49 7.06 -21.02
N LEU A 39 16.46 6.77 -20.17
CA LEU A 39 17.64 7.61 -19.94
C LEU A 39 18.86 6.94 -20.57
N VAL A 40 19.40 7.55 -21.63
CA VAL A 40 20.56 7.05 -22.37
C VAL A 40 21.69 8.07 -22.32
N ALA A 41 22.83 7.66 -21.77
CA ALA A 41 24.06 8.45 -21.69
C ALA A 41 25.27 7.50 -21.58
N PRO A 42 26.50 7.99 -21.70
CA PRO A 42 27.67 7.14 -21.49
C PRO A 42 27.65 6.44 -20.13
N GLY A 43 27.57 5.10 -20.12
CA GLY A 43 27.44 4.27 -18.93
C GLY A 43 26.03 4.17 -18.34
N TRP A 44 25.01 4.73 -19.00
CA TRP A 44 23.60 4.67 -18.64
C TRP A 44 22.75 4.25 -19.83
N ASP A 45 21.93 3.23 -19.60
CA ASP A 45 20.88 2.80 -20.53
C ASP A 45 19.79 2.16 -19.67
N VAL A 46 18.84 3.00 -19.18
CA VAL A 46 17.86 2.60 -18.18
C VAL A 46 16.48 3.10 -18.56
N ILE A 47 15.49 2.22 -18.47
CA ILE A 47 14.10 2.52 -18.78
C ILE A 47 13.18 2.05 -17.66
N GLY A 48 12.12 2.82 -17.39
CA GLY A 48 11.10 2.48 -16.41
C GLY A 48 10.40 3.69 -15.84
N GLY A 49 9.85 3.56 -14.62
CA GLY A 49 9.10 4.61 -13.95
C GLY A 49 9.75 5.11 -12.66
N GLY A 50 9.53 6.39 -12.39
CA GLY A 50 9.90 7.08 -11.16
C GLY A 50 8.90 8.18 -10.84
N GLU A 51 9.16 8.96 -9.81
CA GLU A 51 8.49 10.23 -9.56
C GLU A 51 9.22 11.34 -10.29
N PRO A 52 8.52 12.37 -10.85
CA PRO A 52 9.13 13.41 -11.67
C PRO A 52 10.28 14.20 -11.01
N GLU A 53 10.22 14.38 -9.69
CA GLU A 53 11.22 15.11 -8.90
C GLU A 53 12.39 14.25 -8.40
N ILE A 54 12.32 12.91 -8.59
CA ILE A 54 13.35 11.98 -8.11
C ILE A 54 14.24 11.56 -9.29
N PRO A 55 15.57 11.72 -9.19
CA PRO A 55 16.46 11.37 -10.29
C PRO A 55 16.60 9.85 -10.47
N GLY A 56 16.73 9.44 -11.73
CA GLY A 56 16.87 8.03 -12.12
C GLY A 56 15.55 7.28 -12.25
N ILE A 57 15.65 5.95 -12.32
CA ILE A 57 14.52 5.03 -12.48
C ILE A 57 14.34 4.24 -11.18
N SER A 58 13.16 4.39 -10.55
CA SER A 58 12.84 3.69 -9.30
C SER A 58 12.44 2.22 -9.55
N ILE A 59 11.75 1.95 -10.66
CA ILE A 59 11.25 0.63 -11.08
C ILE A 59 11.50 0.47 -12.58
N GLY A 60 12.28 -0.53 -12.98
CA GLY A 60 12.62 -0.70 -14.39
C GLY A 60 13.76 -1.67 -14.64
N HIS A 61 14.51 -1.46 -15.72
CA HIS A 61 15.66 -2.30 -16.09
C HIS A 61 16.74 -1.49 -16.84
N ASN A 62 17.93 -2.11 -16.95
CA ASN A 62 19.08 -1.52 -17.65
C ASN A 62 19.73 -2.46 -18.68
N GLY A 63 19.00 -3.48 -19.14
CA GLY A 63 19.53 -4.47 -20.08
C GLY A 63 20.45 -5.54 -19.46
N TYR A 64 20.79 -5.43 -18.17
CA TYR A 64 21.50 -6.45 -17.38
C TYR A 64 20.58 -7.07 -16.35
N GLY A 65 19.84 -6.23 -15.63
CA GLY A 65 18.89 -6.63 -14.62
C GLY A 65 17.69 -5.68 -14.56
N ALA A 66 16.65 -6.17 -13.93
CA ALA A 66 15.42 -5.50 -13.61
C ALA A 66 15.26 -5.38 -12.10
N TRP A 67 14.63 -4.30 -11.64
CA TRP A 67 14.35 -4.08 -10.22
C TRP A 67 12.96 -3.49 -10.03
N GLY A 68 12.42 -3.76 -8.85
CA GLY A 68 11.15 -3.25 -8.40
C GLY A 68 11.12 -3.07 -6.90
N LEU A 69 10.09 -2.39 -6.40
CA LEU A 69 9.98 -2.08 -4.98
C LEU A 69 8.55 -2.19 -4.47
N THR A 70 8.40 -2.60 -3.21
CA THR A 70 7.16 -2.49 -2.44
C THR A 70 7.48 -2.00 -1.03
N VAL A 71 6.50 -1.41 -0.35
CA VAL A 71 6.72 -0.95 1.03
C VAL A 71 7.06 -2.12 1.95
N PHE A 72 8.23 -2.05 2.59
CA PHE A 72 8.62 -2.84 3.74
C PHE A 72 8.48 -1.97 4.98
N ARG A 73 7.62 -2.36 5.90
CA ARG A 73 7.27 -1.53 7.06
C ARG A 73 8.31 -1.62 8.17
N THR A 74 9.50 -1.06 7.92
CA THR A 74 10.47 -0.85 9.00
C THR A 74 9.91 0.15 10.00
N ASP A 75 9.92 -0.21 11.27
CA ASP A 75 9.55 0.68 12.37
C ASP A 75 10.74 1.58 12.72
N ALA A 76 10.73 2.79 12.18
CA ALA A 76 11.76 3.81 12.36
C ALA A 76 11.17 5.11 12.94
N GLU A 77 10.16 5.00 13.79
CA GLU A 77 9.52 6.14 14.45
C GLU A 77 9.25 5.84 15.91
N ASP A 78 9.56 6.80 16.79
CA ASP A 78 9.26 6.74 18.22
C ASP A 78 8.65 8.06 18.70
N LEU A 79 7.67 7.97 19.60
CA LEU A 79 7.09 9.10 20.30
C LEU A 79 7.70 9.23 21.69
N TYR A 80 8.42 10.33 21.91
CA TYR A 80 9.03 10.66 23.19
C TYR A 80 8.17 11.64 23.98
N VAL A 81 7.89 11.30 25.24
CA VAL A 81 7.11 12.12 26.16
C VAL A 81 8.04 12.79 27.16
N TYR A 82 8.05 14.12 27.22
CA TYR A 82 8.89 14.90 28.11
C TYR A 82 8.09 15.54 29.23
N ASP A 83 8.71 15.64 30.41
CA ASP A 83 8.28 16.58 31.43
C ASP A 83 8.74 17.99 31.04
N ILE A 84 7.83 18.96 31.07
CA ILE A 84 8.11 20.37 30.81
C ILE A 84 8.35 21.09 32.13
N ASN A 85 9.35 21.98 32.17
CA ASN A 85 9.68 22.75 33.36
C ASN A 85 8.51 23.66 33.77
N PRO A 86 7.91 23.47 34.97
CA PRO A 86 6.80 24.29 35.41
C PRO A 86 7.10 25.78 35.53
N LYS A 87 8.40 26.15 35.68
CA LYS A 87 8.89 27.52 35.82
C LYS A 87 9.31 28.16 34.49
N ASN A 88 9.59 27.33 33.49
CA ASN A 88 9.99 27.78 32.15
C ASN A 88 9.48 26.80 31.09
N LEU A 89 8.38 27.11 30.43
CA LEU A 89 7.75 26.21 29.44
C LEU A 89 8.60 25.98 28.18
N ASN A 90 9.71 26.67 28.02
CA ASN A 90 10.67 26.43 26.93
C ASN A 90 11.75 25.41 27.30
N GLN A 91 11.59 24.71 28.43
CA GLN A 91 12.53 23.69 28.89
C GLN A 91 11.86 22.34 29.11
N TYR A 92 12.59 21.26 28.79
CA TYR A 92 12.19 19.88 29.00
C TYR A 92 13.23 19.13 29.83
N TRP A 93 12.77 18.09 30.55
CA TRP A 93 13.64 17.23 31.36
C TRP A 93 14.30 16.15 30.52
N HIS A 94 15.64 16.06 30.58
CA HIS A 94 16.41 15.03 29.92
C HIS A 94 17.71 14.75 30.69
N LYS A 95 18.08 13.49 30.86
CA LYS A 95 19.35 13.05 31.53
C LYS A 95 19.67 13.83 32.80
N GLY A 96 18.68 13.96 33.69
CA GLY A 96 18.85 14.53 35.03
C GLY A 96 18.91 16.06 35.12
N ARG A 97 18.57 16.80 34.06
CA ARG A 97 18.55 18.27 34.05
C ARG A 97 17.52 18.83 33.06
N TRP A 98 17.25 20.13 33.20
CA TRP A 98 16.44 20.89 32.25
C TRP A 98 17.26 21.30 31.04
N TYR A 99 16.76 21.04 29.85
CA TYR A 99 17.30 21.46 28.56
C TYR A 99 16.36 22.47 27.93
N ASP A 100 16.90 23.49 27.25
CA ASP A 100 16.11 24.40 26.45
C ASP A 100 15.70 23.71 25.14
N PHE A 101 14.44 23.93 24.71
CA PHE A 101 14.04 23.59 23.34
C PHE A 101 14.81 24.49 22.35
N LYS A 102 15.22 23.92 21.23
CA LYS A 102 15.57 24.71 20.07
C LYS A 102 14.27 25.24 19.46
N ILE A 103 14.11 26.56 19.42
CA ILE A 103 12.89 27.20 18.87
C ILE A 103 13.28 27.89 17.57
N ILE A 104 12.59 27.52 16.49
CA ILE A 104 12.72 28.16 15.17
C ILE A 104 11.42 28.94 14.93
N LYS A 105 11.54 30.23 14.67
CA LYS A 105 10.40 31.08 14.33
C LYS A 105 10.22 31.10 12.83
N GLU A 106 9.04 30.74 12.37
CA GLU A 106 8.66 30.73 10.97
C GLU A 106 7.48 31.67 10.72
N SER A 107 7.52 32.35 9.58
CA SER A 107 6.47 33.24 9.11
C SER A 107 5.91 32.70 7.81
N ILE A 108 4.70 32.16 7.84
CA ILE A 108 4.06 31.50 6.70
C ILE A 108 3.14 32.51 6.00
N PRO A 109 3.43 32.92 4.77
CA PRO A 109 2.60 33.86 4.02
C PRO A 109 1.28 33.19 3.60
N ILE A 110 0.16 33.87 3.91
CA ILE A 110 -1.18 33.41 3.52
C ILE A 110 -1.77 34.40 2.52
N LYS A 111 -2.17 33.93 1.34
CA LYS A 111 -2.77 34.79 0.31
C LYS A 111 -4.01 35.49 0.84
N GLY A 112 -3.99 36.81 0.83
CA GLY A 112 -5.13 37.67 1.26
C GLY A 112 -5.33 37.76 2.77
N LYS A 113 -4.36 37.31 3.58
CA LYS A 113 -4.36 37.42 5.05
C LYS A 113 -3.00 37.89 5.55
N GLU A 114 -2.91 38.22 6.83
CA GLU A 114 -1.62 38.40 7.52
C GLU A 114 -0.86 37.06 7.56
N ASN A 115 0.47 37.16 7.64
CA ASN A 115 1.32 35.96 7.78
C ASN A 115 0.96 35.24 9.09
N TYR A 116 1.03 33.92 9.03
CA TYR A 116 0.89 33.08 10.21
C TYR A 116 2.26 32.85 10.84
N GLU A 117 2.44 33.43 12.03
CA GLU A 117 3.67 33.30 12.81
C GLU A 117 3.59 32.03 13.67
N VAL A 118 4.60 31.16 13.59
CA VAL A 118 4.65 29.90 14.35
C VAL A 118 6.01 29.67 14.95
N ASP A 119 6.05 29.20 16.19
CA ASP A 119 7.25 28.72 16.87
C ASP A 119 7.33 27.20 16.71
N LEU A 120 8.38 26.71 16.05
CA LEU A 120 8.66 25.28 15.87
C LEU A 120 9.64 24.83 16.95
N TYR A 121 9.21 23.93 17.81
CA TYR A 121 10.00 23.42 18.94
C TYR A 121 10.70 22.12 18.57
N TYR A 122 11.96 22.00 18.92
CA TYR A 122 12.76 20.79 18.75
C TYR A 122 13.42 20.37 20.06
N SER A 123 13.30 19.09 20.38
CA SER A 123 14.04 18.42 21.43
C SER A 123 15.30 17.74 20.86
N VAL A 124 16.05 17.04 21.71
CA VAL A 124 17.18 16.17 21.26
C VAL A 124 16.72 14.99 20.39
N HIS A 125 15.44 14.58 20.47
CA HIS A 125 14.91 13.46 19.68
C HIS A 125 14.18 13.94 18.40
N GLY A 126 14.02 15.23 18.20
CA GLY A 126 13.38 15.76 16.99
C GLY A 126 12.29 16.79 17.26
N PRO A 127 11.41 17.03 16.26
CA PRO A 127 10.34 18.02 16.37
C PRO A 127 9.34 17.65 17.48
N VAL A 128 8.92 18.67 18.23
CA VAL A 128 7.87 18.58 19.24
C VAL A 128 6.54 18.91 18.57
N THR A 129 5.71 17.89 18.39
CA THR A 129 4.43 18.02 17.67
C THR A 129 3.31 18.58 18.52
N PHE A 130 3.41 18.41 19.84
CA PHE A 130 2.40 18.90 20.78
C PHE A 130 3.00 19.21 22.15
N ILE A 131 2.55 20.31 22.77
CA ILE A 131 2.87 20.66 24.15
C ILE A 131 1.55 20.82 24.94
N ASP A 132 1.32 19.89 25.86
CA ASP A 132 0.22 19.94 26.82
C ASP A 132 0.64 20.85 28.00
N LYS A 133 0.16 22.09 27.98
CA LYS A 133 0.49 23.09 29.01
C LYS A 133 -0.16 22.77 30.36
N GLU A 134 -1.28 22.09 30.38
CA GLU A 134 -2.00 21.71 31.60
C GLU A 134 -1.30 20.57 32.32
N ARG A 135 -0.99 19.50 31.59
CA ARG A 135 -0.30 18.31 32.10
C ARG A 135 1.21 18.50 32.21
N LYS A 136 1.77 19.62 31.69
CA LYS A 136 3.21 19.88 31.60
C LYS A 136 3.96 18.74 30.88
N LYS A 137 3.43 18.33 29.73
CA LYS A 137 4.03 17.29 28.89
C LYS A 137 4.31 17.85 27.49
N GLY A 138 5.42 17.42 26.91
CA GLY A 138 5.77 17.67 25.52
C GLY A 138 5.90 16.36 24.78
N TYR A 139 5.50 16.31 23.53
CA TYR A 139 5.50 15.11 22.69
C TYR A 139 6.38 15.35 21.47
N ALA A 140 7.50 14.67 21.39
CA ALA A 140 8.45 14.79 20.28
C ALA A 140 8.54 13.49 19.48
N VAL A 141 8.65 13.63 18.17
CA VAL A 141 8.80 12.49 17.26
C VAL A 141 10.26 12.35 16.84
N ARG A 142 10.84 11.16 17.02
CA ARG A 142 12.06 10.74 16.36
C ARG A 142 11.68 9.86 15.18
N CYS A 143 12.16 10.22 13.99
CA CYS A 143 11.78 9.54 12.75
C CYS A 143 12.99 9.36 11.85
N GLY A 144 13.16 8.18 11.28
CA GLY A 144 14.22 7.85 10.34
C GLY A 144 14.28 8.78 9.12
N TRP A 145 13.13 9.36 8.71
CA TRP A 145 13.07 10.34 7.63
C TRP A 145 13.76 11.67 7.97
N LEU A 146 13.94 11.96 9.24
CA LEU A 146 14.56 13.18 9.74
C LEU A 146 16.04 12.98 10.13
N GLU A 147 16.56 11.75 10.03
CA GLU A 147 17.95 11.49 10.32
C GLU A 147 18.85 12.08 9.21
N PRO A 148 19.93 12.79 9.59
CA PRO A 148 20.83 13.41 8.63
C PRO A 148 21.46 12.39 7.66
N GLY A 149 21.53 12.74 6.38
CA GLY A 149 22.16 11.91 5.33
C GLY A 149 21.27 10.84 4.72
N GLY A 150 20.00 10.76 5.10
CA GLY A 150 19.07 9.74 4.64
C GLY A 150 18.71 9.78 3.15
N SER A 151 18.85 10.89 2.48
CA SER A 151 18.63 11.14 1.04
C SER A 151 17.66 10.18 0.34
N PRO A 152 16.33 10.41 0.44
CA PRO A 152 15.31 9.48 -0.07
C PRO A 152 15.53 9.13 -1.55
N TYR A 153 15.42 7.86 -1.90
CA TYR A 153 15.49 7.31 -3.26
C TYR A 153 16.80 7.54 -4.04
N LEU A 154 17.79 8.29 -3.52
CA LEU A 154 19.03 8.53 -4.26
C LEU A 154 19.87 7.26 -4.49
N ALA A 155 19.65 6.22 -3.70
CA ALA A 155 20.23 4.90 -3.93
C ALA A 155 19.85 4.33 -5.30
N SER A 156 18.71 4.74 -5.89
CA SER A 156 18.28 4.31 -7.22
C SER A 156 19.31 4.66 -8.30
N LEU A 157 20.06 5.75 -8.17
CA LEU A 157 21.14 6.09 -9.11
C LEU A 157 22.26 5.05 -9.17
N ARG A 158 22.55 4.37 -8.05
CA ARG A 158 23.48 3.22 -8.03
C ARG A 158 22.81 1.97 -8.56
N MET A 159 21.55 1.71 -8.17
CA MET A 159 20.77 0.57 -8.64
C MET A 159 20.65 0.58 -10.17
N ASN A 160 20.46 1.76 -10.78
CA ASN A 160 20.35 1.94 -12.23
C ASN A 160 21.62 1.51 -13.01
N GLN A 161 22.76 1.46 -12.35
CA GLN A 161 24.04 1.08 -12.95
C GLN A 161 24.46 -0.36 -12.59
N SER A 162 23.70 -1.05 -11.75
CA SER A 162 24.02 -2.41 -11.31
C SER A 162 23.87 -3.41 -12.45
N LYS A 163 24.82 -4.31 -12.58
CA LYS A 163 24.87 -5.35 -13.61
C LYS A 163 24.74 -6.76 -13.07
N SER A 164 24.74 -6.93 -11.76
CA SER A 164 24.56 -8.19 -11.05
C SER A 164 23.80 -7.99 -9.75
N TRP A 165 23.36 -9.10 -9.17
CA TRP A 165 22.75 -9.11 -7.84
C TRP A 165 23.65 -8.49 -6.76
N GLU A 166 24.94 -8.81 -6.78
CA GLU A 166 25.89 -8.31 -5.80
C GLU A 166 26.01 -6.79 -5.87
N GLU A 167 26.13 -6.21 -7.08
CA GLU A 167 26.17 -4.76 -7.28
C GLU A 167 24.85 -4.09 -6.87
N PHE A 168 23.72 -4.71 -7.20
CA PHE A 168 22.41 -4.22 -6.78
C PHE A 168 22.23 -4.26 -5.27
N ARG A 169 22.64 -5.35 -4.64
CA ARG A 169 22.59 -5.51 -3.20
C ARG A 169 23.53 -4.53 -2.47
N ASP A 170 24.70 -4.24 -3.04
CA ASP A 170 25.59 -3.17 -2.52
C ASP A 170 24.90 -1.80 -2.64
N ALA A 171 24.25 -1.51 -3.76
CA ALA A 171 23.48 -0.28 -3.94
C ALA A 171 22.36 -0.15 -2.90
N CYS A 172 21.71 -1.25 -2.51
CA CYS A 172 20.68 -1.27 -1.47
C CYS A 172 21.17 -0.75 -0.10
N ASN A 173 22.48 -0.87 0.22
CA ASN A 173 23.04 -0.34 1.47
C ASN A 173 22.87 1.17 1.64
N TYR A 174 22.63 1.89 0.57
CA TYR A 174 22.43 3.34 0.57
C TYR A 174 20.94 3.73 0.60
N SER A 175 20.04 2.77 0.58
CA SER A 175 18.59 3.00 0.60
C SER A 175 18.05 3.11 2.03
N ASN A 176 18.34 4.24 2.68
CA ASN A 176 17.94 4.46 4.07
C ASN A 176 16.44 4.73 4.21
N ILE A 177 15.84 5.47 3.30
CA ILE A 177 14.41 5.83 3.29
C ILE A 177 13.88 5.94 1.86
N PRO A 178 12.62 5.50 1.64
CA PRO A 178 11.75 4.77 2.56
C PRO A 178 12.19 3.33 2.80
N GLY A 179 11.54 2.65 3.77
CA GLY A 179 11.69 1.19 3.93
C GLY A 179 10.96 0.46 2.82
N GLU A 180 11.72 -0.34 2.05
CA GLU A 180 11.21 -1.03 0.85
C GLU A 180 11.66 -2.49 0.79
N ASN A 181 10.86 -3.31 0.10
CA ASN A 181 11.25 -4.62 -0.43
C ASN A 181 11.82 -4.40 -1.82
N MET A 182 13.13 -4.46 -1.96
CA MET A 182 13.79 -4.38 -3.26
C MET A 182 13.90 -5.77 -3.87
N ILE A 183 13.37 -5.95 -5.08
CA ILE A 183 13.49 -7.20 -5.85
C ILE A 183 14.38 -7.00 -7.05
N TRP A 184 15.04 -8.10 -7.47
CA TRP A 184 15.95 -8.17 -8.61
C TRP A 184 15.65 -9.40 -9.48
N ALA A 185 15.81 -9.25 -10.78
CA ALA A 185 15.87 -10.35 -11.74
C ALA A 185 16.86 -10.00 -12.85
N ASP A 186 17.73 -10.93 -13.26
CA ASP A 186 18.74 -10.65 -14.29
C ASP A 186 18.73 -11.62 -15.46
N LYS A 187 19.40 -11.23 -16.54
CA LYS A 187 19.55 -12.06 -17.74
C LYS A 187 20.37 -13.35 -17.53
N ASP A 188 21.13 -13.42 -16.43
CA ASP A 188 21.97 -14.56 -16.10
C ASP A 188 21.20 -15.63 -15.31
N GLY A 189 19.91 -15.38 -15.04
CA GLY A 189 18.97 -16.34 -14.45
C GLY A 189 18.72 -16.12 -12.96
N ASN A 190 19.34 -15.13 -12.33
CA ASN A 190 19.22 -14.91 -10.91
C ASN A 190 17.98 -14.08 -10.56
N ILE A 191 17.40 -14.38 -9.39
CA ILE A 191 16.37 -13.58 -8.74
C ILE A 191 16.76 -13.31 -7.28
N GLY A 192 16.40 -12.14 -6.76
CA GLY A 192 16.77 -11.76 -5.39
C GLY A 192 15.80 -10.78 -4.75
N TRP A 193 15.86 -10.73 -3.42
CA TRP A 193 15.14 -9.77 -2.60
C TRP A 193 16.04 -9.26 -1.46
N GLN A 194 15.98 -7.98 -1.20
CA GLN A 194 16.61 -7.31 -0.06
C GLN A 194 15.63 -6.32 0.57
N ALA A 195 15.35 -6.48 1.86
CA ALA A 195 14.65 -5.46 2.63
C ALA A 195 15.59 -4.28 2.90
N VAL A 196 15.14 -3.05 2.62
CA VAL A 196 15.92 -1.81 2.85
C VAL A 196 15.21 -0.88 3.84
N GLY A 197 15.82 0.25 4.14
CA GLY A 197 15.33 1.25 5.06
C GLY A 197 16.06 1.25 6.40
N ILE A 198 16.20 2.45 6.97
CA ILE A 198 16.83 2.66 8.27
C ILE A 198 16.09 1.89 9.37
N ALA A 199 16.80 1.14 10.19
CA ALA A 199 16.24 0.28 11.23
C ALA A 199 16.95 0.56 12.55
N PRO A 200 16.37 1.36 13.46
CA PRO A 200 16.99 1.68 14.75
C PRO A 200 17.01 0.46 15.66
N ILE A 201 18.14 0.26 16.33
CA ILE A 201 18.29 -0.75 17.39
C ILE A 201 17.88 -0.14 18.72
N ARG A 202 16.86 -0.72 19.34
CA ARG A 202 16.29 -0.34 20.63
C ARG A 202 16.58 -1.41 21.67
N ASN A 203 17.38 -1.09 22.68
CA ASN A 203 17.75 -2.09 23.72
C ASN A 203 16.75 -2.15 24.89
N THR A 204 15.95 -1.11 25.10
CA THR A 204 15.12 -0.95 26.31
C THR A 204 13.64 -0.82 26.04
N HIS A 205 13.22 -0.76 24.77
CA HIS A 205 11.82 -0.60 24.36
C HIS A 205 11.57 -1.17 22.96
N SER A 206 10.32 -1.36 22.61
CA SER A 206 9.92 -1.96 21.33
C SER A 206 9.67 -0.94 20.21
N GLY A 207 9.42 0.32 20.53
CA GLY A 207 8.89 1.33 19.58
C GLY A 207 7.36 1.33 19.44
N LEU A 208 6.66 0.34 20.00
CA LEU A 208 5.19 0.19 19.84
C LEU A 208 4.36 1.16 20.70
N VAL A 209 4.95 1.77 21.70
CA VAL A 209 4.27 2.70 22.62
C VAL A 209 5.12 3.91 22.90
N PRO A 210 4.52 5.08 23.25
CA PRO A 210 5.27 6.25 23.67
C PRO A 210 6.18 5.96 24.86
N VAL A 211 7.39 6.53 24.85
CA VAL A 211 8.40 6.36 25.90
C VAL A 211 8.82 7.69 26.48
N MET A 212 9.33 7.69 27.72
CA MET A 212 9.83 8.91 28.35
C MET A 212 11.10 9.41 27.68
N GLY A 213 11.13 10.72 27.37
CA GLY A 213 12.28 11.39 26.74
C GLY A 213 13.42 11.74 27.73
N ASP A 214 13.50 11.04 28.85
CA ASP A 214 14.41 11.32 29.95
C ASP A 214 15.82 10.73 29.80
N GLY A 215 16.10 10.05 28.69
CA GLY A 215 17.39 9.46 28.35
C GLY A 215 17.52 7.96 28.67
N ARG A 216 16.45 7.30 29.12
CA ARG A 216 16.42 5.84 29.36
C ARG A 216 16.13 5.02 28.11
N TYR A 217 15.48 5.63 27.13
CA TYR A 217 14.96 4.99 25.92
C TYR A 217 15.58 5.66 24.69
N GLU A 218 16.71 5.12 24.22
CA GLU A 218 17.47 5.72 23.13
C GLU A 218 17.62 4.72 21.96
N TRP A 219 17.70 5.25 20.76
CA TRP A 219 18.25 4.49 19.64
C TRP A 219 19.76 4.40 19.85
N VAL A 220 20.28 3.19 19.92
CA VAL A 220 21.68 2.96 20.24
C VAL A 220 22.55 3.03 18.99
N GLU A 221 22.06 2.37 17.93
CA GLU A 221 22.69 2.29 16.61
C GLU A 221 21.64 1.91 15.55
N TYR A 222 22.07 1.71 14.32
CA TYR A 222 21.22 1.26 13.23
C TYR A 222 21.67 -0.11 12.73
N LEU A 223 20.72 -0.99 12.47
CA LEU A 223 21.00 -2.26 11.83
C LEU A 223 21.51 -1.99 10.40
N PRO A 224 22.69 -2.51 10.02
CA PRO A 224 23.17 -2.41 8.64
C PRO A 224 22.14 -2.98 7.66
N ILE A 225 21.84 -2.27 6.59
CA ILE A 225 20.80 -2.67 5.62
C ILE A 225 21.08 -4.06 5.04
N ILE A 226 22.35 -4.38 4.80
CA ILE A 226 22.78 -5.68 4.30
C ILE A 226 22.45 -6.85 5.26
N GLU A 227 22.26 -6.58 6.55
CA GLU A 227 21.88 -7.55 7.57
C GLU A 227 20.36 -7.69 7.74
N LYS A 228 19.58 -6.85 7.07
CA LYS A 228 18.11 -7.01 7.02
C LYS A 228 17.73 -8.28 6.26
N PRO A 229 16.48 -8.76 6.39
CA PRO A 229 16.04 -9.95 5.68
C PRO A 229 16.30 -9.85 4.18
N ASN A 230 16.78 -10.93 3.60
CA ASN A 230 17.07 -11.04 2.17
C ASN A 230 16.99 -12.49 1.70
N ILE A 231 16.87 -12.67 0.39
CA ILE A 231 16.89 -13.99 -0.25
C ILE A 231 17.57 -13.89 -1.62
N PHE A 232 18.27 -14.94 -2.01
CA PHE A 232 18.89 -15.06 -3.32
C PHE A 232 18.62 -16.47 -3.87
N ASN A 233 18.07 -16.53 -5.08
CA ASN A 233 17.71 -17.76 -5.77
C ASN A 233 16.93 -18.75 -4.87
N PRO A 234 15.70 -18.37 -4.41
CA PRO A 234 14.90 -19.21 -3.53
C PRO A 234 14.56 -20.57 -4.18
N LYS A 235 14.39 -21.60 -3.33
CA LYS A 235 14.08 -22.98 -3.78
C LYS A 235 12.71 -23.09 -4.45
N GLU A 236 11.82 -22.19 -4.15
CA GLU A 236 10.47 -22.08 -4.71
C GLU A 236 10.48 -21.58 -6.15
N ASP A 237 11.64 -21.12 -6.66
CA ASP A 237 11.81 -20.51 -7.97
C ASP A 237 11.00 -19.21 -8.18
N PHE A 238 10.55 -18.58 -7.12
CA PHE A 238 9.95 -17.25 -7.13
C PHE A 238 10.07 -16.58 -5.76
N PHE A 239 9.87 -15.27 -5.73
CA PHE A 239 9.68 -14.48 -4.51
C PHE A 239 8.64 -13.41 -4.77
N ALA A 240 7.71 -13.22 -3.82
CA ALA A 240 6.61 -12.26 -3.96
C ALA A 240 6.37 -11.47 -2.67
N THR A 241 5.95 -10.24 -2.81
CA THR A 241 5.47 -9.42 -1.70
C THR A 241 4.32 -8.50 -2.12
N ALA A 242 3.33 -8.41 -1.24
CA ALA A 242 2.19 -7.52 -1.35
C ALA A 242 1.98 -6.72 -0.05
N ASN A 243 3.09 -6.35 0.60
CA ASN A 243 3.19 -5.65 1.88
C ASN A 243 2.83 -6.49 3.13
N GLN A 244 2.57 -7.78 2.99
CA GLN A 244 2.48 -8.70 4.10
C GLN A 244 3.87 -8.93 4.70
N ASN A 245 3.93 -9.55 5.87
CA ASN A 245 5.19 -9.95 6.48
C ASN A 245 5.82 -11.10 5.70
N VAL A 246 6.94 -10.83 5.03
CA VAL A 246 7.76 -11.82 4.29
C VAL A 246 9.07 -12.12 5.00
N THR A 247 9.25 -11.63 6.23
CA THR A 247 10.45 -11.89 7.02
C THR A 247 10.52 -13.37 7.40
N PRO A 248 11.62 -14.08 7.13
CA PRO A 248 11.77 -15.48 7.53
C PRO A 248 11.60 -15.66 9.05
N ILE A 249 10.91 -16.72 9.47
CA ILE A 249 10.69 -17.02 10.90
C ILE A 249 12.03 -17.18 11.66
N SER A 250 13.07 -17.64 10.97
CA SER A 250 14.41 -17.80 11.53
C SER A 250 15.19 -16.49 11.69
N TYR A 251 14.65 -15.37 11.24
CA TYR A 251 15.32 -14.08 11.40
C TYR A 251 15.29 -13.63 12.87
N ASP A 252 16.44 -13.26 13.42
CA ASP A 252 16.60 -13.04 14.86
C ASP A 252 16.57 -11.57 15.32
N LYS A 253 16.59 -10.61 14.35
CA LYS A 253 16.63 -9.16 14.66
C LYS A 253 15.26 -8.47 14.47
N TRP A 254 14.18 -9.14 14.84
CA TRP A 254 12.82 -8.66 14.69
C TRP A 254 12.56 -7.27 15.28
N ASN A 255 13.15 -6.99 16.45
CA ASN A 255 12.97 -5.71 17.15
C ASN A 255 13.49 -4.50 16.36
N ALA A 256 14.39 -4.73 15.38
CA ALA A 256 14.90 -3.67 14.52
C ALA A 256 14.08 -3.46 13.25
N ILE A 257 13.19 -4.39 12.87
CA ILE A 257 12.44 -4.28 11.62
C ILE A 257 10.98 -3.88 11.80
N GLY A 258 10.31 -4.29 12.86
CA GLY A 258 8.94 -3.85 13.17
C GLY A 258 7.90 -4.95 13.25
N PHE A 259 6.64 -4.54 13.49
CA PHE A 259 5.55 -5.44 13.87
C PHE A 259 4.24 -5.16 13.14
N SER A 260 4.18 -4.16 12.27
CA SER A 260 2.95 -3.74 11.58
C SER A 260 3.03 -4.04 10.08
N TRP A 261 2.15 -4.90 9.59
CA TRP A 261 2.12 -5.35 8.20
C TRP A 261 0.72 -5.15 7.59
N SER A 262 0.61 -5.23 6.28
CA SER A 262 -0.70 -5.29 5.62
C SER A 262 -1.35 -6.67 5.80
N ASP A 263 -2.67 -6.73 5.61
CA ASP A 263 -3.39 -8.01 5.51
C ASP A 263 -2.70 -8.95 4.50
N PRO A 264 -2.67 -10.27 4.75
CA PRO A 264 -1.93 -11.22 3.91
C PRO A 264 -2.62 -11.52 2.57
N TYR A 265 -3.91 -11.26 2.43
CA TYR A 265 -4.77 -11.75 1.36
C TYR A 265 -4.27 -11.54 -0.08
N ARG A 266 -3.65 -10.38 -0.37
CA ARG A 266 -3.05 -10.14 -1.70
C ARG A 266 -1.82 -11.00 -1.93
N GLY A 267 -0.97 -11.10 -0.91
CA GLY A 267 0.22 -11.93 -0.92
C GLY A 267 -0.12 -13.40 -1.10
N ASP A 268 -1.05 -13.93 -0.30
CA ASP A 268 -1.51 -15.31 -0.38
C ASP A 268 -2.02 -15.66 -1.79
N ARG A 269 -2.80 -14.74 -2.41
CA ARG A 269 -3.28 -14.95 -3.77
C ARG A 269 -2.14 -14.98 -4.81
N VAL A 270 -1.16 -14.11 -4.66
CA VAL A 270 0.03 -14.09 -5.53
C VAL A 270 0.83 -15.38 -5.37
N ASP A 271 1.09 -15.81 -4.14
CA ASP A 271 1.82 -17.03 -3.82
C ASP A 271 1.11 -18.27 -4.36
N ASP A 272 -0.21 -18.37 -4.21
CA ASP A 272 -1.00 -19.48 -4.73
C ASP A 272 -0.90 -19.61 -6.25
N ILE A 273 -1.05 -18.50 -6.98
CA ILE A 273 -0.96 -18.54 -8.44
C ILE A 273 0.45 -18.89 -8.90
N LEU A 274 1.48 -18.28 -8.30
CA LEU A 274 2.87 -18.58 -8.64
C LEU A 274 3.26 -20.00 -8.28
N SER A 275 2.74 -20.56 -7.19
CA SER A 275 2.99 -21.94 -6.78
C SER A 275 2.27 -22.97 -7.65
N SER A 276 1.04 -22.67 -8.08
CA SER A 276 0.14 -23.63 -8.74
C SER A 276 0.59 -24.06 -10.14
N LYS A 277 1.43 -23.26 -10.81
CA LYS A 277 1.89 -23.51 -12.18
C LYS A 277 3.37 -23.85 -12.22
N ASN A 278 3.71 -24.90 -12.97
CA ASN A 278 5.11 -25.31 -13.19
C ASN A 278 5.84 -24.42 -14.22
N LYS A 279 5.10 -23.81 -15.14
CA LYS A 279 5.62 -22.91 -16.17
C LYS A 279 4.70 -21.71 -16.33
N LEU A 280 5.26 -20.52 -16.18
CA LEU A 280 4.57 -19.22 -16.21
C LEU A 280 4.99 -18.43 -17.45
N SER A 281 4.05 -17.71 -18.04
CA SER A 281 4.23 -16.82 -19.20
C SER A 281 4.08 -15.36 -18.80
N ILE A 282 4.40 -14.45 -19.72
CA ILE A 282 4.07 -13.01 -19.58
C ILE A 282 2.56 -12.81 -19.39
N GLN A 283 1.72 -13.60 -20.10
CA GLN A 283 0.26 -13.51 -19.94
C GLN A 283 -0.18 -13.88 -18.53
N ASP A 284 0.44 -14.88 -17.90
CA ASP A 284 0.13 -15.24 -16.50
C ASP A 284 0.49 -14.10 -15.53
N MET A 285 1.53 -13.33 -15.83
CA MET A 285 1.89 -12.12 -15.04
C MET A 285 0.87 -11.00 -15.21
N ILE A 286 0.39 -10.79 -16.45
CA ILE A 286 -0.71 -9.84 -16.73
C ILE A 286 -1.95 -10.25 -15.95
N ASP A 287 -2.39 -11.50 -16.12
CA ASP A 287 -3.61 -12.03 -15.48
C ASP A 287 -3.54 -11.89 -13.95
N LEU A 288 -2.37 -12.10 -13.36
CA LEU A 288 -2.16 -11.96 -11.92
C LEU A 288 -2.16 -10.50 -11.45
N GLN A 289 -1.52 -9.58 -12.19
CA GLN A 289 -1.55 -8.15 -11.85
C GLN A 289 -2.95 -7.53 -11.93
N VAL A 290 -3.81 -8.09 -12.76
CA VAL A 290 -5.20 -7.61 -12.92
C VAL A 290 -6.23 -8.54 -12.26
N ASP A 291 -5.81 -9.48 -11.42
CA ASP A 291 -6.70 -10.42 -10.73
C ASP A 291 -7.54 -9.71 -9.65
N TYR A 292 -8.85 -9.95 -9.70
CA TYR A 292 -9.85 -9.41 -8.78
C TYR A 292 -10.35 -10.46 -7.77
N PHE A 293 -9.65 -11.57 -7.59
CA PHE A 293 -10.03 -12.60 -6.61
C PHE A 293 -9.88 -12.08 -5.17
N SER A 294 -10.87 -12.36 -4.32
CA SER A 294 -10.94 -11.91 -2.93
C SER A 294 -10.93 -13.09 -1.96
N TYR A 295 -9.84 -13.31 -1.24
CA TYR A 295 -9.81 -14.28 -0.14
C TYR A 295 -10.76 -13.94 1.01
N PRO A 296 -10.91 -12.66 1.44
CA PRO A 296 -11.87 -12.34 2.47
C PRO A 296 -13.29 -12.79 2.14
N SER A 297 -13.69 -12.81 0.84
CA SER A 297 -15.02 -13.30 0.47
C SER A 297 -15.18 -14.80 0.74
N VAL A 298 -14.16 -15.59 0.48
CA VAL A 298 -14.19 -17.03 0.76
C VAL A 298 -14.42 -17.25 2.26
N TYR A 299 -13.59 -16.65 3.10
CA TYR A 299 -13.69 -16.82 4.56
C TYR A 299 -15.01 -16.33 5.14
N LEU A 300 -15.49 -15.16 4.71
CA LEU A 300 -16.73 -14.60 5.24
C LEU A 300 -17.96 -15.40 4.78
N ILE A 301 -17.98 -15.89 3.53
CA ILE A 301 -19.07 -16.73 3.02
C ILE A 301 -19.08 -18.08 3.77
N ASP A 302 -17.93 -18.68 4.03
CA ASP A 302 -17.84 -19.91 4.83
C ASP A 302 -18.39 -19.70 6.23
N LEU A 303 -17.99 -18.62 6.93
CA LEU A 303 -18.54 -18.28 8.25
C LEU A 303 -20.05 -18.01 8.23
N LEU A 304 -20.57 -17.39 7.17
CA LEU A 304 -22.01 -17.20 7.00
C LEU A 304 -22.73 -18.56 6.85
N ASN A 305 -22.16 -19.48 6.09
CA ASN A 305 -22.72 -20.82 5.89
C ASN A 305 -22.74 -21.66 7.16
N GLU A 306 -21.75 -21.50 8.04
CA GLU A 306 -21.73 -22.17 9.35
C GLU A 306 -22.93 -21.83 10.24
N VAL A 307 -23.43 -20.59 10.13
CA VAL A 307 -24.48 -20.07 11.01
C VAL A 307 -25.87 -20.02 10.37
N THR A 308 -25.97 -20.21 9.06
CA THR A 308 -27.26 -20.16 8.34
C THR A 308 -28.01 -21.47 8.41
N ASP A 309 -29.23 -21.40 8.94
CA ASP A 309 -30.21 -22.47 8.90
C ASP A 309 -31.18 -22.21 7.75
N LYS A 310 -31.06 -22.98 6.65
CA LYS A 310 -31.87 -22.82 5.45
C LYS A 310 -33.37 -23.10 5.68
N GLU A 311 -33.74 -23.80 6.76
CA GLU A 311 -35.11 -24.11 7.11
C GLU A 311 -35.77 -22.98 7.92
N ASN A 312 -35.00 -21.99 8.38
CA ASN A 312 -35.54 -20.87 9.13
C ASN A 312 -36.39 -19.94 8.23
N LYS A 313 -37.69 -19.92 8.44
CA LYS A 313 -38.67 -19.11 7.65
C LYS A 313 -38.35 -17.62 7.63
N PHE A 314 -37.75 -17.07 8.68
CA PHE A 314 -37.34 -15.66 8.72
C PHE A 314 -36.22 -15.37 7.73
N PHE A 315 -35.34 -16.35 7.51
CA PHE A 315 -34.20 -16.25 6.62
C PHE A 315 -34.52 -16.57 5.16
N SER A 316 -35.64 -17.24 4.91
CA SER A 316 -36.01 -17.75 3.58
C SER A 316 -36.01 -16.67 2.47
N GLN A 317 -36.33 -15.42 2.80
CA GLN A 317 -36.30 -14.30 1.86
C GLN A 317 -34.86 -13.86 1.46
N TYR A 318 -33.84 -14.28 2.21
CA TYR A 318 -32.42 -13.96 1.93
C TYR A 318 -31.65 -15.13 1.32
N ASN A 319 -32.22 -16.37 1.36
CA ASN A 319 -31.55 -17.58 0.85
C ASN A 319 -31.03 -17.41 -0.59
N ARG A 320 -31.81 -16.76 -1.45
CA ARG A 320 -31.39 -16.51 -2.85
C ARG A 320 -30.06 -15.72 -2.94
N PHE A 321 -29.79 -14.78 -2.02
CA PHE A 321 -28.56 -14.01 -2.02
C PHE A 321 -27.38 -14.83 -1.48
N ILE A 322 -27.64 -15.71 -0.52
CA ILE A 322 -26.66 -16.67 -0.02
C ILE A 322 -26.31 -17.69 -1.10
N ASP A 323 -27.32 -18.19 -1.83
CA ASP A 323 -27.13 -19.11 -2.94
C ASP A 323 -26.31 -18.48 -4.09
N LEU A 324 -26.54 -17.18 -4.37
CA LEU A 324 -25.71 -16.43 -5.32
C LEU A 324 -24.25 -16.39 -4.85
N LEU A 325 -23.99 -16.04 -3.61
CA LEU A 325 -22.62 -16.00 -3.06
C LEU A 325 -21.95 -17.37 -3.05
N ASN A 326 -22.69 -18.44 -2.75
CA ASN A 326 -22.15 -19.80 -2.74
C ASN A 326 -21.79 -20.34 -4.13
N ASN A 327 -22.38 -19.81 -5.19
CA ASN A 327 -22.08 -20.20 -6.58
C ASN A 327 -21.13 -19.21 -7.28
N TRP A 328 -20.62 -18.21 -6.56
CA TRP A 328 -19.78 -17.16 -7.10
C TRP A 328 -18.28 -17.60 -7.11
N ASP A 329 -17.55 -17.13 -8.11
CA ASP A 329 -16.11 -17.39 -8.27
C ASP A 329 -15.20 -16.51 -7.38
N ASN A 330 -15.78 -15.74 -6.49
CA ASN A 330 -15.08 -14.80 -5.59
C ASN A 330 -14.27 -13.70 -6.30
N LYS A 331 -14.59 -13.39 -7.55
CA LYS A 331 -13.95 -12.30 -8.29
C LYS A 331 -14.79 -11.04 -8.26
N LEU A 332 -14.22 -9.96 -7.75
CA LEU A 332 -14.86 -8.65 -7.66
C LEU A 332 -14.93 -7.97 -9.04
N LEU A 333 -15.56 -8.62 -10.02
CA LEU A 333 -15.71 -8.07 -11.37
C LEU A 333 -16.74 -6.94 -11.42
N LYS A 334 -16.48 -5.92 -12.25
CA LYS A 334 -17.38 -4.76 -12.40
C LYS A 334 -18.82 -5.10 -12.79
N ASN A 335 -19.03 -6.22 -13.46
CA ASN A 335 -20.35 -6.67 -13.91
C ASN A 335 -21.01 -7.70 -12.96
N SER A 336 -20.35 -8.10 -11.86
CA SER A 336 -20.89 -9.10 -10.94
C SER A 336 -21.89 -8.50 -9.96
N VAL A 337 -23.03 -9.17 -9.81
CA VAL A 337 -24.04 -8.90 -8.78
C VAL A 337 -23.54 -9.39 -7.43
N GLU A 338 -22.95 -10.57 -7.40
CA GLU A 338 -22.39 -11.21 -6.21
C GLU A 338 -21.32 -10.32 -5.56
N ALA A 339 -20.43 -9.75 -6.39
CA ALA A 339 -19.40 -8.81 -5.92
C ALA A 339 -20.01 -7.59 -5.20
N MET A 340 -21.10 -7.05 -5.73
CA MET A 340 -21.79 -5.93 -5.09
C MET A 340 -22.45 -6.32 -3.76
N ILE A 341 -23.09 -7.48 -3.70
CA ILE A 341 -23.69 -8.03 -2.48
C ILE A 341 -22.60 -8.23 -1.43
N TYR A 342 -21.52 -8.91 -1.81
CA TYR A 342 -20.42 -9.21 -0.93
C TYR A 342 -19.75 -7.93 -0.38
N VAL A 343 -19.36 -6.99 -1.25
CA VAL A 343 -18.68 -5.76 -0.82
C VAL A 343 -19.58 -4.87 0.06
N SER A 344 -20.89 -4.85 -0.21
CA SER A 344 -21.84 -4.17 0.68
C SER A 344 -21.85 -4.80 2.07
N TRP A 345 -21.78 -6.13 2.15
CA TRP A 345 -21.75 -6.87 3.40
C TRP A 345 -20.40 -6.73 4.11
N GLU A 346 -19.26 -6.91 3.43
CA GLU A 346 -17.91 -6.66 3.95
C GLU A 346 -17.82 -5.28 4.64
N ARG A 347 -18.28 -4.23 3.96
CA ARG A 347 -18.31 -2.87 4.51
C ARG A 347 -19.23 -2.72 5.72
N THR A 348 -20.34 -3.46 5.73
CA THR A 348 -21.26 -3.46 6.87
C THR A 348 -20.64 -4.18 8.07
N ILE A 349 -19.96 -5.32 7.85
CA ILE A 349 -19.20 -6.05 8.88
C ILE A 349 -18.14 -5.13 9.51
N ILE A 350 -17.28 -4.51 8.68
CA ILE A 350 -16.21 -3.63 9.18
C ILE A 350 -16.81 -2.51 10.04
N LYS A 351 -17.88 -1.87 9.56
CA LYS A 351 -18.53 -0.79 10.30
C LYS A 351 -19.13 -1.27 11.61
N SER A 352 -19.92 -2.35 11.58
CA SER A 352 -20.58 -2.88 12.79
C SER A 352 -19.56 -3.41 13.80
N PHE A 353 -18.47 -4.03 13.34
CA PHE A 353 -17.39 -4.47 14.22
C PHE A 353 -16.74 -3.29 14.95
N HIS A 354 -16.46 -2.19 14.25
CA HIS A 354 -15.93 -0.98 14.88
C HIS A 354 -16.90 -0.37 15.88
N GLU A 355 -18.19 -0.28 15.56
CA GLU A 355 -19.20 0.29 16.43
C GLU A 355 -19.43 -0.55 17.71
N GLU A 356 -19.26 -1.86 17.63
CA GLU A 356 -19.56 -2.78 18.73
C GLU A 356 -18.33 -3.11 19.59
N PHE A 357 -17.14 -3.29 18.98
CA PHE A 357 -15.97 -3.83 19.66
C PHE A 357 -14.80 -2.85 19.83
N VAL A 358 -14.85 -1.66 19.19
CA VAL A 358 -13.81 -0.64 19.38
C VAL A 358 -14.35 0.45 20.31
N PRO A 359 -13.66 0.74 21.44
CA PRO A 359 -14.10 1.78 22.37
C PRO A 359 -14.31 3.14 21.67
N GLU A 360 -15.39 3.85 22.02
CA GLU A 360 -15.79 5.12 21.39
C GLU A 360 -14.66 6.17 21.44
N GLU A 361 -13.89 6.20 22.53
CA GLU A 361 -12.81 7.16 22.74
C GLU A 361 -11.66 7.03 21.73
N VAL A 362 -11.51 5.88 21.10
CA VAL A 362 -10.43 5.57 20.14
C VAL A 362 -10.93 5.15 18.76
N ASN A 363 -12.23 5.09 18.56
CA ASN A 363 -12.85 4.58 17.34
C ASN A 363 -12.39 5.34 16.07
N GLU A 364 -12.26 6.67 16.17
CA GLU A 364 -11.78 7.49 15.05
C GLU A 364 -10.26 7.36 14.81
N LEU A 365 -9.51 6.87 15.81
CA LEU A 365 -8.05 6.75 15.76
C LEU A 365 -7.59 5.35 15.34
N LEU A 366 -8.40 4.32 15.58
CA LEU A 366 -8.05 2.93 15.29
C LEU A 366 -8.66 2.48 13.96
N SER A 367 -7.84 1.81 13.16
CA SER A 367 -8.27 1.08 11.96
C SER A 367 -7.94 -0.40 12.17
N VAL A 368 -8.97 -1.21 12.44
CA VAL A 368 -8.79 -2.66 12.59
C VAL A 368 -8.71 -3.31 11.21
N GLN A 369 -7.68 -4.12 10.98
CA GLN A 369 -7.50 -4.85 9.74
C GLN A 369 -8.60 -5.90 9.55
N LEU A 370 -9.04 -6.11 8.30
CA LEU A 370 -10.08 -7.08 7.98
C LEU A 370 -9.67 -8.51 8.38
N TYR A 371 -8.39 -8.85 8.26
CA TYR A 371 -7.85 -10.11 8.76
C TYR A 371 -8.15 -10.31 10.25
N THR A 372 -7.90 -9.30 11.07
CA THR A 372 -8.18 -9.32 12.50
C THR A 372 -9.68 -9.44 12.78
N ILE A 373 -10.51 -8.70 12.02
CA ILE A 373 -11.97 -8.77 12.16
C ILE A 373 -12.47 -10.19 11.86
N ILE A 374 -12.05 -10.80 10.78
CA ILE A 374 -12.45 -12.17 10.40
C ILE A 374 -11.98 -13.18 11.47
N ASP A 375 -10.75 -13.05 11.95
CA ASP A 375 -10.21 -13.90 13.01
C ASP A 375 -11.03 -13.79 14.30
N GLN A 376 -11.38 -12.58 14.73
CA GLN A 376 -12.22 -12.36 15.90
C GLN A 376 -13.62 -12.92 15.72
N ILE A 377 -14.28 -12.68 14.59
CA ILE A 377 -15.60 -13.25 14.28
C ILE A 377 -15.55 -14.79 14.33
N SER A 378 -14.50 -15.40 13.80
CA SER A 378 -14.35 -16.87 13.82
C SER A 378 -14.31 -17.45 15.23
N LYS A 379 -13.81 -16.68 16.19
CA LYS A 379 -13.65 -17.06 17.61
C LYS A 379 -14.83 -16.67 18.53
N MET A 380 -15.81 -15.93 18.01
CA MET A 380 -17.02 -15.58 18.78
C MET A 380 -17.80 -16.80 19.23
N GLU A 381 -18.49 -16.69 20.36
CA GLU A 381 -19.46 -17.69 20.81
C GLU A 381 -20.56 -17.91 19.74
N ALA A 382 -21.05 -19.15 19.61
CA ALA A 382 -21.90 -19.55 18.46
C ALA A 382 -23.14 -18.66 18.27
N ASN A 383 -23.81 -18.24 19.34
CA ASN A 383 -24.98 -17.39 19.25
C ASN A 383 -24.63 -15.94 18.87
N GLU A 384 -23.54 -15.40 19.37
CA GLU A 384 -23.02 -14.07 19.08
C GLU A 384 -22.58 -14.00 17.60
N LYS A 385 -21.76 -14.96 17.14
CA LYS A 385 -21.35 -15.12 15.74
C LYS A 385 -22.55 -15.14 14.82
N LYS A 386 -23.55 -15.98 15.16
CA LYS A 386 -24.80 -16.11 14.37
C LYS A 386 -25.54 -14.78 14.28
N SER A 387 -25.75 -14.09 15.41
CA SER A 387 -26.45 -12.79 15.43
C SER A 387 -25.70 -11.76 14.59
N PHE A 388 -24.40 -11.59 14.83
CA PHE A 388 -23.58 -10.60 14.15
C PHE A 388 -23.54 -10.79 12.63
N LEU A 389 -23.27 -12.01 12.14
CA LEU A 389 -23.17 -12.30 10.70
C LEU A 389 -24.54 -12.15 9.99
N ILE A 390 -25.60 -12.63 10.63
CA ILE A 390 -26.97 -12.57 10.07
C ILE A 390 -27.47 -11.11 10.02
N GLU A 391 -27.32 -10.36 11.10
CA GLU A 391 -27.79 -8.97 11.16
C GLU A 391 -27.03 -8.08 10.19
N THR A 392 -25.71 -8.19 10.11
CA THR A 392 -24.90 -7.44 9.14
C THR A 392 -25.26 -7.79 7.70
N PHE A 393 -25.55 -9.06 7.39
CA PHE A 393 -25.98 -9.48 6.07
C PHE A 393 -27.33 -8.89 5.70
N ILE A 394 -28.34 -8.98 6.58
CA ILE A 394 -29.67 -8.40 6.40
C ILE A 394 -29.59 -6.88 6.18
N VAL A 395 -28.82 -6.19 7.02
CA VAL A 395 -28.62 -4.74 6.91
C VAL A 395 -28.01 -4.38 5.55
N SER A 396 -27.02 -5.14 5.09
CA SER A 396 -26.38 -4.90 3.79
C SER A 396 -27.34 -5.06 2.61
N ILE A 397 -28.13 -6.13 2.58
CA ILE A 397 -29.12 -6.39 1.54
C ILE A 397 -30.20 -5.30 1.53
N ASN A 398 -30.68 -4.89 2.71
CA ASN A 398 -31.70 -3.84 2.80
C ASN A 398 -31.17 -2.47 2.35
N LYS A 399 -29.89 -2.15 2.60
CA LYS A 399 -29.22 -0.96 2.04
C LYS A 399 -29.19 -0.99 0.52
N LEU A 400 -28.85 -2.14 -0.08
CA LEU A 400 -28.85 -2.29 -1.54
C LEU A 400 -30.25 -2.14 -2.13
N LYS A 401 -31.28 -2.79 -1.53
CA LYS A 401 -32.68 -2.64 -1.93
C LYS A 401 -33.16 -1.18 -1.87
N SER A 402 -32.82 -0.49 -0.79
CA SER A 402 -33.19 0.92 -0.60
C SER A 402 -32.54 1.84 -1.64
N LYS A 403 -31.29 1.56 -2.01
CA LYS A 403 -30.54 2.43 -2.93
C LYS A 403 -30.81 2.11 -4.40
N PHE A 404 -30.91 0.82 -4.76
CA PHE A 404 -30.93 0.36 -6.15
C PHE A 404 -32.23 -0.38 -6.54
N GLY A 405 -33.21 -0.43 -5.63
CA GLY A 405 -34.49 -1.10 -5.85
C GLY A 405 -34.45 -2.61 -5.65
N ASN A 406 -35.61 -3.26 -5.84
CA ASN A 406 -35.76 -4.70 -5.52
C ASN A 406 -35.27 -5.65 -6.62
N ASN A 407 -35.03 -5.15 -7.84
CA ASN A 407 -34.52 -5.97 -8.93
C ASN A 407 -32.98 -6.11 -8.80
N PHE A 408 -32.57 -7.14 -8.08
CA PHE A 408 -31.13 -7.39 -7.78
C PHE A 408 -30.32 -7.78 -9.03
N GLU A 409 -30.92 -8.22 -10.12
CA GLU A 409 -30.22 -8.50 -11.38
C GLU A 409 -29.53 -7.27 -11.95
N ASN A 410 -30.00 -6.07 -11.57
CA ASN A 410 -29.38 -4.80 -11.91
C ASN A 410 -28.31 -4.33 -10.93
N TRP A 411 -28.04 -5.07 -9.86
CA TRP A 411 -27.03 -4.71 -8.87
C TRP A 411 -25.63 -5.12 -9.33
N THR A 412 -25.08 -4.45 -10.32
CA THR A 412 -23.72 -4.72 -10.77
C THR A 412 -22.71 -3.88 -9.99
N TYR A 413 -21.57 -4.49 -9.64
CA TYR A 413 -20.56 -3.86 -8.77
C TYR A 413 -20.04 -2.53 -9.33
N GLY A 414 -19.76 -2.47 -10.64
CA GLY A 414 -19.27 -1.28 -11.34
C GLY A 414 -20.35 -0.35 -11.90
N GLN A 415 -21.62 -0.48 -11.45
CA GLN A 415 -22.66 0.43 -11.92
C GLN A 415 -22.47 1.85 -11.43
N ASP A 416 -23.12 2.81 -12.10
CA ASP A 416 -23.10 4.21 -11.72
C ASP A 416 -23.44 4.37 -10.22
N GLU A 417 -22.78 5.29 -9.55
CA GLU A 417 -22.93 5.55 -8.12
C GLU A 417 -22.44 4.44 -7.16
N TYR A 418 -21.78 3.39 -7.66
CA TYR A 418 -21.17 2.39 -6.81
C TYR A 418 -19.64 2.34 -7.02
N LYS A 419 -19.05 1.34 -7.68
CA LYS A 419 -17.59 1.22 -7.79
C LYS A 419 -17.06 1.83 -9.09
N HIS A 420 -16.48 2.99 -9.02
CA HIS A 420 -15.94 3.74 -10.16
C HIS A 420 -14.55 4.31 -9.91
N ILE A 421 -13.80 4.52 -11.00
CA ILE A 421 -12.59 5.33 -10.96
C ILE A 421 -12.99 6.81 -10.98
N LYS A 422 -12.42 7.58 -10.06
CA LYS A 422 -12.58 9.03 -10.04
C LYS A 422 -11.22 9.70 -9.85
N ILE A 423 -10.65 10.20 -10.95
CA ILE A 423 -9.47 11.05 -10.89
C ILE A 423 -9.92 12.49 -10.70
N LYS A 424 -9.31 13.14 -9.72
CA LYS A 424 -9.55 14.54 -9.39
C LYS A 424 -8.30 15.36 -9.66
N HIS A 425 -8.46 16.49 -10.37
CA HIS A 425 -7.38 17.46 -10.49
C HIS A 425 -7.40 18.41 -9.28
N PRO A 426 -6.25 18.77 -8.67
CA PRO A 426 -6.22 19.61 -7.47
C PRO A 426 -6.89 20.97 -7.62
N LEU A 427 -6.98 21.49 -8.82
CA LEU A 427 -7.58 22.80 -9.10
C LEU A 427 -9.07 22.75 -9.51
N GLU A 428 -9.67 21.57 -9.68
CA GLU A 428 -11.02 21.46 -10.27
C GLU A 428 -12.12 22.15 -9.43
N ASP A 429 -11.95 22.23 -8.11
CA ASP A 429 -12.93 22.86 -7.21
C ASP A 429 -12.86 24.40 -7.17
N ILE A 430 -11.83 25.00 -7.76
CA ILE A 430 -11.55 26.44 -7.66
C ILE A 430 -11.53 27.18 -9.01
N VAL A 431 -11.83 26.45 -10.09
CA VAL A 431 -11.86 27.00 -11.46
C VAL A 431 -13.28 27.15 -11.99
N ASN A 432 -13.46 27.93 -13.05
CA ASN A 432 -14.76 28.04 -13.74
C ASN A 432 -15.04 26.79 -14.60
N ASP A 433 -16.30 26.64 -15.06
CA ASP A 433 -16.77 25.48 -15.80
C ASP A 433 -15.96 25.18 -17.08
N SER A 434 -15.49 26.19 -17.78
CA SER A 434 -14.69 26.01 -19.00
C SER A 434 -13.34 25.35 -18.70
N ILE A 435 -12.69 25.79 -17.64
CA ILE A 435 -11.42 25.22 -17.17
C ILE A 435 -11.68 23.86 -16.52
N TYR A 436 -12.76 23.72 -15.72
CA TYR A 436 -13.15 22.44 -15.13
C TYR A 436 -13.28 21.33 -16.21
N ASN A 437 -13.96 21.61 -17.34
CA ASN A 437 -14.10 20.66 -18.43
C ASN A 437 -12.76 20.26 -19.10
N LEU A 438 -11.75 21.14 -19.06
CA LEU A 438 -10.40 20.82 -19.53
C LEU A 438 -9.65 19.92 -18.52
N LEU A 439 -9.86 20.12 -17.24
CA LEU A 439 -9.17 19.38 -16.17
C LEU A 439 -9.80 18.02 -15.86
N SER A 440 -11.13 17.90 -16.01
CA SER A 440 -11.91 16.75 -15.55
C SER A 440 -11.62 15.47 -16.34
N PHE A 441 -11.83 14.33 -15.69
CA PHE A 441 -11.70 13.00 -16.26
C PHE A 441 -13.03 12.27 -16.29
N LYS A 442 -13.26 11.48 -17.35
CA LYS A 442 -14.38 10.57 -17.44
C LYS A 442 -14.26 9.51 -16.34
N SER A 443 -15.34 9.21 -15.65
CA SER A 443 -15.39 8.08 -14.71
C SER A 443 -15.56 6.77 -15.49
N TYR A 444 -14.90 5.70 -15.03
CA TYR A 444 -15.04 4.35 -15.60
C TYR A 444 -15.46 3.37 -14.51
N PRO A 445 -16.34 2.39 -14.83
CA PRO A 445 -16.63 1.27 -13.95
C PRO A 445 -15.38 0.51 -13.56
N ARG A 446 -15.28 0.10 -12.27
CA ARG A 446 -14.11 -0.61 -11.78
C ARG A 446 -14.47 -1.88 -11.01
N GLY A 447 -13.59 -2.89 -11.05
CA GLY A 447 -13.63 -4.07 -10.21
C GLY A 447 -12.70 -3.95 -9.00
N GLY A 448 -12.58 -5.03 -8.22
CA GLY A 448 -11.62 -5.15 -7.13
C GLY A 448 -11.88 -4.27 -5.91
N ASN A 449 -11.04 -4.42 -4.90
CA ASN A 449 -10.98 -3.55 -3.72
C ASN A 449 -9.54 -3.50 -3.16
N GLY A 450 -9.36 -3.19 -1.88
CA GLY A 450 -8.04 -3.12 -1.24
C GLY A 450 -7.38 -4.49 -0.99
N TYR A 451 -8.13 -5.57 -1.09
CA TYR A 451 -7.71 -6.93 -0.75
C TYR A 451 -7.48 -7.84 -1.96
N THR A 452 -7.74 -7.36 -3.17
CA THR A 452 -7.47 -8.07 -4.41
C THR A 452 -6.07 -7.73 -4.97
N PRO A 453 -5.36 -8.64 -5.69
CA PRO A 453 -4.08 -8.32 -6.33
C PRO A 453 -4.15 -7.05 -7.18
N ASN A 454 -5.12 -6.93 -8.07
CA ASN A 454 -5.44 -5.65 -8.70
C ASN A 454 -6.13 -4.74 -7.66
N SER A 455 -5.32 -4.04 -6.87
CA SER A 455 -5.84 -3.18 -5.80
C SER A 455 -6.45 -1.91 -6.36
N THR A 456 -7.72 -1.68 -6.01
CA THR A 456 -8.51 -0.55 -6.49
C THR A 456 -9.07 0.32 -5.35
N SER A 457 -8.46 0.25 -4.18
CA SER A 457 -8.89 0.81 -2.90
C SER A 457 -10.24 0.26 -2.39
N SER A 458 -10.43 0.31 -1.08
CA SER A 458 -11.70 -0.09 -0.43
C SER A 458 -12.81 0.96 -0.57
N ASN A 459 -12.49 2.16 -1.05
CA ASN A 459 -13.49 3.17 -1.35
C ASN A 459 -14.23 2.84 -2.65
N LEU A 460 -15.53 3.10 -2.69
CA LEU A 460 -16.34 2.90 -3.89
C LEU A 460 -15.90 3.83 -5.03
N SER A 461 -15.45 5.03 -4.71
CA SER A 461 -14.78 5.93 -5.65
C SER A 461 -13.27 5.66 -5.58
N GLN A 462 -12.73 4.98 -6.60
CA GLN A 462 -11.31 4.66 -6.61
C GLN A 462 -10.46 5.93 -6.79
N SER A 463 -9.72 6.28 -5.75
CA SER A 463 -8.75 7.39 -5.72
C SER A 463 -7.31 6.92 -5.48
N SER A 464 -7.11 5.62 -5.28
CA SER A 464 -5.80 4.99 -5.09
C SER A 464 -5.80 3.56 -5.62
N GLY A 465 -4.63 2.95 -5.75
CA GLY A 465 -4.45 1.57 -6.20
C GLY A 465 -3.28 1.45 -7.17
N ALA A 466 -3.27 0.38 -7.97
CA ALA A 466 -2.24 0.12 -8.97
C ALA A 466 -2.27 1.18 -10.09
N SER A 467 -1.60 2.32 -9.86
CA SER A 467 -1.56 3.45 -10.80
C SER A 467 -0.56 3.27 -11.92
N PHE A 468 0.48 2.47 -11.67
CA PHE A 468 1.56 2.12 -12.57
C PHE A 468 1.80 0.61 -12.47
N ARG A 469 2.09 -0.06 -13.57
CA ARG A 469 2.45 -1.47 -13.61
C ARG A 469 3.58 -1.70 -14.60
N VAL A 470 4.48 -2.62 -14.28
CA VAL A 470 5.46 -3.17 -15.23
C VAL A 470 5.50 -4.68 -15.13
N ILE A 471 5.80 -5.31 -16.26
CA ILE A 471 6.19 -6.72 -16.38
C ILE A 471 7.43 -6.72 -17.25
N ILE A 472 8.57 -7.16 -16.70
CA ILE A 472 9.87 -7.09 -17.37
C ILE A 472 10.31 -8.51 -17.72
N ASP A 473 10.57 -8.74 -19.02
CA ASP A 473 11.07 -9.99 -19.57
C ASP A 473 12.60 -9.90 -19.71
N THR A 474 13.35 -10.63 -18.89
CA THR A 474 14.82 -10.60 -18.96
C THR A 474 15.39 -11.35 -20.16
N LYS A 475 14.57 -12.10 -20.90
CA LYS A 475 14.95 -12.73 -22.17
C LYS A 475 15.00 -11.73 -23.31
N ASP A 476 14.01 -10.86 -23.36
CA ASP A 476 13.82 -9.86 -24.40
C ASP A 476 13.28 -8.58 -23.77
N TRP A 477 14.16 -7.62 -23.54
CA TRP A 477 13.83 -6.40 -22.83
C TRP A 477 12.75 -5.58 -23.54
N ASP A 478 12.70 -5.60 -24.89
CA ASP A 478 11.69 -4.91 -25.69
C ASP A 478 10.30 -5.58 -25.63
N ASN A 479 10.22 -6.80 -25.13
CA ASN A 479 8.96 -7.50 -24.84
C ASN A 479 8.38 -7.13 -23.47
N SER A 480 9.04 -6.26 -22.73
CA SER A 480 8.56 -5.77 -21.44
C SER A 480 7.32 -4.89 -21.61
N LEU A 481 6.45 -4.91 -20.61
CA LEU A 481 5.14 -4.25 -20.63
C LEU A 481 5.03 -3.23 -19.51
N ALA A 482 4.30 -2.14 -19.79
CA ALA A 482 3.97 -1.14 -18.78
C ALA A 482 2.54 -0.62 -18.95
N THR A 483 2.02 0.01 -17.91
CA THR A 483 0.85 0.90 -17.96
C THR A 483 0.99 2.00 -16.91
N ASN A 484 0.38 3.15 -17.15
CA ASN A 484 0.39 4.29 -16.23
C ASN A 484 -0.92 5.09 -16.34
N SER A 485 -1.21 5.94 -15.39
CA SER A 485 -2.45 6.74 -15.35
C SER A 485 -2.20 8.13 -14.74
N PRO A 486 -2.85 9.16 -15.28
CA PRO A 486 -3.70 9.20 -16.48
C PRO A 486 -2.93 9.48 -17.77
N GLY A 487 -1.76 10.03 -17.69
CA GLY A 487 -0.83 10.44 -18.77
C GLY A 487 0.36 11.16 -18.17
N GLN A 488 1.33 11.57 -19.00
CA GLN A 488 2.60 12.12 -18.51
C GLN A 488 2.70 13.66 -18.58
N SER A 489 1.67 14.35 -19.08
CA SER A 489 1.64 15.81 -19.15
C SER A 489 0.73 16.39 -18.05
N GLY A 490 1.22 17.41 -17.36
CA GLY A 490 0.40 18.25 -16.47
C GLY A 490 -0.44 19.31 -17.22
N ASN A 491 -0.19 19.51 -18.53
CA ASN A 491 -0.94 20.47 -19.33
C ASN A 491 -2.20 19.83 -19.93
N PRO A 492 -3.42 20.27 -19.55
CA PRO A 492 -4.67 19.68 -20.02
C PRO A 492 -4.93 19.83 -21.52
N LEU A 493 -4.21 20.73 -22.19
CA LEU A 493 -4.26 20.92 -23.65
C LEU A 493 -3.29 19.98 -24.40
N SER A 494 -2.40 19.29 -23.69
CA SER A 494 -1.49 18.31 -24.27
C SER A 494 -2.22 17.02 -24.63
N PRO A 495 -1.90 16.38 -25.77
CA PRO A 495 -2.41 15.05 -26.10
C PRO A 495 -1.97 13.99 -25.07
N PHE A 496 -0.89 14.26 -24.31
CA PHE A 496 -0.35 13.36 -23.29
C PHE A 496 -0.93 13.59 -21.89
N TYR A 497 -1.95 14.42 -21.72
CA TYR A 497 -2.57 14.67 -20.42
C TYR A 497 -3.37 13.48 -19.90
N ARG A 498 -4.09 12.75 -20.80
CA ARG A 498 -4.97 11.63 -20.44
C ARG A 498 -4.91 10.45 -21.41
N ASN A 499 -3.89 10.38 -22.25
CA ASN A 499 -3.80 9.38 -23.33
C ASN A 499 -3.66 7.93 -22.82
N LEU A 500 -3.18 7.73 -21.60
CA LEU A 500 -2.99 6.40 -21.00
C LEU A 500 -4.19 5.98 -20.14
N TYR A 501 -5.13 6.90 -19.85
CA TYR A 501 -6.16 6.68 -18.84
C TYR A 501 -7.15 5.58 -19.22
N GLU A 502 -7.66 5.56 -20.44
CA GLU A 502 -8.65 4.58 -20.87
C GLU A 502 -8.08 3.14 -20.90
N ASP A 503 -6.89 2.98 -21.42
CA ASP A 503 -6.23 1.67 -21.47
C ASP A 503 -5.88 1.17 -20.07
N TRP A 504 -5.36 2.02 -19.19
CA TRP A 504 -5.14 1.68 -17.79
C TRP A 504 -6.45 1.31 -17.06
N ALA A 505 -7.54 2.05 -17.29
CA ALA A 505 -8.84 1.79 -16.67
C ALA A 505 -9.46 0.45 -17.12
N ASN A 506 -9.08 -0.04 -18.30
CA ASN A 506 -9.47 -1.33 -18.85
C ASN A 506 -8.38 -2.41 -18.73
N ASP A 507 -7.41 -2.20 -17.81
CA ASP A 507 -6.35 -3.17 -17.47
C ASP A 507 -5.48 -3.59 -18.66
N LYS A 508 -5.23 -2.68 -19.62
CA LYS A 508 -4.38 -2.89 -20.77
C LYS A 508 -2.96 -2.38 -20.54
N TYR A 509 -2.03 -2.87 -21.35
CA TYR A 509 -0.61 -2.56 -21.30
C TYR A 509 -0.12 -2.05 -22.65
N PHE A 510 1.02 -1.38 -22.63
CA PHE A 510 1.82 -1.02 -23.82
C PHE A 510 3.25 -1.57 -23.63
N ASN A 511 3.99 -1.71 -24.74
CA ASN A 511 5.37 -2.17 -24.68
C ASN A 511 6.28 -1.09 -24.10
N LEU A 512 7.18 -1.50 -23.22
CA LEU A 512 8.18 -0.65 -22.57
C LEU A 512 9.52 -0.80 -23.32
N PHE A 513 9.73 -0.02 -24.37
CA PHE A 513 10.95 -0.01 -25.19
C PHE A 513 11.34 1.41 -25.64
#